data_ea9a3215eca2b7777c72e153b32f7ed6
#
_entry.id   ea9a3215eca2b7777c72e153b32f7ed6
#
_cell.length_a   1.000
_cell.length_b   1.000
_cell.length_c   1.000
_cell.angle_alpha   90.00
_cell.angle_beta   90.00
_cell.angle_gamma   90.00
#
_symmetry.space_group_name_H-M   'P 1'
#
loop_
_entity.id
_entity.type
_entity.pdbx_description
1 polymer ?
#
loop_
_entity_poly.entity_id
_entity_poly.type
_entity_poly.pdbx_seq_one_letter_code
_entity_poly.pdbx_strand_id
1 'polypeptide(L)'
;MKTIATLEPNGEEPLPICKHNRDWLVSRYRVEAVIALKYLSDEPVVAYADKDSDTKAVDHIRKCPKCRAWVHHVVPKDLFIRQSRMVKYCCSGMFVAFEEYKERSKNRISFELFRGEDPCWMIDGERSFISFCPWCGKKLPEKPFIEE
;
A
#
# COMPACT_ATOMS: atom_id res chain seq x y z
N MET A 1 -14.91 15.22 -8.21
CA MET A 1 -13.85 14.19 -8.30
C MET A 1 -12.91 14.56 -9.44
N LYS A 2 -11.61 14.69 -9.20
CA LYS A 2 -10.63 14.89 -10.29
C LYS A 2 -10.55 13.60 -11.09
N THR A 3 -10.76 13.68 -12.40
CA THR A 3 -10.53 12.56 -13.30
C THR A 3 -9.01 12.37 -13.43
N ILE A 4 -8.54 11.16 -13.18
CA ILE A 4 -7.13 10.82 -13.36
C ILE A 4 -6.84 10.82 -14.86
N ALA A 5 -5.87 11.66 -15.28
CA ALA A 5 -5.42 11.68 -16.67
C ALA A 5 -4.61 10.42 -16.99
N THR A 6 -4.91 9.78 -18.12
CA THR A 6 -4.19 8.58 -18.58
C THR A 6 -3.08 8.90 -19.59
N LEU A 7 -2.87 10.18 -19.89
CA LEU A 7 -1.82 10.68 -20.77
C LEU A 7 -0.41 10.45 -20.19
N GLU A 8 0.60 10.53 -21.05
CA GLU A 8 1.99 10.55 -20.61
C GLU A 8 2.30 11.84 -19.82
N PRO A 9 3.36 11.85 -18.97
CA PRO A 9 3.72 13.04 -18.20
C PRO A 9 3.99 14.29 -19.03
N ASN A 10 4.36 14.14 -20.29
CA ASN A 10 4.56 15.22 -21.26
C ASN A 10 3.29 15.64 -22.02
N GLY A 11 2.14 15.06 -21.67
CA GLY A 11 0.84 15.35 -22.31
C GLY A 11 0.57 14.59 -23.61
N GLU A 12 1.47 13.72 -24.07
CA GLU A 12 1.28 12.91 -25.25
C GLU A 12 0.32 11.73 -25.01
N GLU A 13 -0.29 11.25 -26.09
CA GLU A 13 -1.09 10.02 -26.05
C GLU A 13 -0.19 8.80 -25.79
N PRO A 14 -0.53 7.94 -24.83
CA PRO A 14 0.22 6.74 -24.57
C PRO A 14 0.05 5.71 -25.71
N LEU A 15 0.97 4.75 -25.79
CA LEU A 15 0.79 3.61 -26.67
C LEU A 15 -0.55 2.93 -26.41
N PRO A 16 -1.24 2.38 -27.42
CA PRO A 16 -2.59 1.79 -27.27
C PRO A 16 -2.68 0.76 -26.14
N ILE A 17 -1.67 -0.09 -25.98
CA ILE A 17 -1.63 -1.08 -24.89
C ILE A 17 -1.49 -0.42 -23.50
N CYS A 18 -0.70 0.65 -23.39
CA CYS A 18 -0.55 1.41 -22.16
C CYS A 18 -1.86 2.12 -21.82
N LYS A 19 -2.48 2.78 -22.80
CA LYS A 19 -3.77 3.45 -22.65
C LYS A 19 -4.83 2.48 -22.14
N HIS A 20 -4.99 1.34 -22.80
CA HIS A 20 -5.97 0.33 -22.42
C HIS A 20 -5.82 -0.11 -20.95
N ASN A 21 -4.60 -0.42 -20.51
CA ASN A 21 -4.37 -0.88 -19.14
C ASN A 21 -4.52 0.25 -18.10
N ARG A 22 -4.13 1.48 -18.42
CA ARG A 22 -4.34 2.66 -17.57
C ARG A 22 -5.83 2.98 -17.44
N ASP A 23 -6.58 3.01 -18.52
CA ASP A 23 -8.02 3.26 -18.55
C ASP A 23 -8.76 2.20 -17.75
N TRP A 24 -8.38 0.93 -17.89
CA TRP A 24 -8.92 -0.15 -17.08
C TRP A 24 -8.69 0.10 -15.59
N LEU A 25 -7.47 0.39 -15.17
CA LEU A 25 -7.12 0.61 -13.78
C LEU A 25 -7.86 1.82 -13.19
N VAL A 26 -7.90 2.93 -13.92
CA VAL A 26 -8.62 4.16 -13.53
C VAL A 26 -10.12 3.91 -13.43
N SER A 27 -10.73 3.22 -14.38
CA SER A 27 -12.16 2.90 -14.35
C SER A 27 -12.55 2.01 -13.18
N ARG A 28 -11.63 1.12 -12.78
CA ARG A 28 -11.86 0.15 -11.71
C ARG A 28 -11.68 0.75 -10.31
N TYR A 29 -10.65 1.55 -10.13
CA TYR A 29 -10.24 2.00 -8.80
C TYR A 29 -10.49 3.49 -8.55
N ARG A 30 -10.44 4.35 -9.52
CA ARG A 30 -10.76 5.80 -9.46
C ARG A 30 -10.09 6.64 -8.37
N VAL A 31 -9.20 6.06 -7.58
CA VAL A 31 -8.54 6.74 -6.45
C VAL A 31 -7.04 6.48 -6.52
N GLU A 32 -6.25 7.54 -6.51
CA GLU A 32 -4.78 7.51 -6.65
C GLU A 32 -4.12 6.60 -5.61
N ALA A 33 -4.59 6.65 -4.37
CA ALA A 33 -4.09 5.79 -3.29
C ALA A 33 -4.28 4.30 -3.58
N VAL A 34 -5.42 3.93 -4.16
CA VAL A 34 -5.72 2.53 -4.49
C VAL A 34 -4.89 2.08 -5.68
N ILE A 35 -4.64 2.95 -6.66
CA ILE A 35 -3.74 2.69 -7.79
C ILE A 35 -2.31 2.45 -7.26
N ALA A 36 -1.81 3.32 -6.37
CA ALA A 36 -0.49 3.17 -5.78
C ALA A 36 -0.37 1.87 -4.97
N LEU A 37 -1.37 1.55 -4.16
CA LEU A 37 -1.41 0.31 -3.38
C LEU A 37 -1.36 -0.92 -4.28
N LYS A 38 -2.19 -0.97 -5.33
CA LYS A 38 -2.21 -2.09 -6.28
C LYS A 38 -0.92 -2.20 -7.08
N TYR A 39 -0.31 -1.08 -7.44
CA TYR A 39 0.98 -1.04 -8.12
C TYR A 39 2.13 -1.58 -7.26
N LEU A 40 2.12 -1.29 -5.94
CA LEU A 40 3.19 -1.67 -5.02
C LEU A 40 2.97 -3.04 -4.37
N SER A 41 1.73 -3.50 -4.28
CA SER A 41 1.41 -4.80 -3.67
C SER A 41 1.83 -5.95 -4.58
N ASP A 42 2.52 -6.94 -4.02
CA ASP A 42 2.80 -8.22 -4.68
C ASP A 42 1.65 -9.22 -4.52
N GLU A 43 0.65 -8.88 -3.71
CA GLU A 43 -0.53 -9.74 -3.54
C GLU A 43 -1.33 -9.83 -4.85
N PRO A 44 -1.90 -11.01 -5.16
CA PRO A 44 -2.78 -11.16 -6.31
C PRO A 44 -3.93 -10.18 -6.20
N VAL A 45 -4.20 -9.46 -7.28
CA VAL A 45 -5.33 -8.54 -7.33
C VAL A 45 -6.61 -9.38 -7.26
N VAL A 46 -7.26 -9.39 -6.09
CA VAL A 46 -8.53 -10.06 -5.92
C VAL A 46 -9.62 -9.14 -6.43
N ALA A 47 -9.97 -9.27 -7.70
CA ALA A 47 -11.17 -8.63 -8.26
C ALA A 47 -12.35 -9.57 -8.11
N TYR A 48 -13.47 -9.03 -7.66
CA TYR A 48 -14.69 -9.83 -7.44
C TYR A 48 -15.36 -10.31 -8.74
N ALA A 49 -15.07 -9.68 -9.89
CA ALA A 49 -15.76 -9.96 -11.13
C ALA A 49 -14.86 -10.41 -12.30
N ASP A 50 -13.63 -9.97 -12.39
CA ASP A 50 -12.74 -10.27 -13.54
C ASP A 50 -11.27 -10.24 -13.11
N LYS A 51 -10.87 -11.29 -12.42
CA LYS A 51 -9.51 -11.44 -11.89
C LYS A 51 -8.42 -11.36 -12.98
N ASP A 52 -8.70 -11.89 -14.15
CA ASP A 52 -7.70 -11.99 -15.21
C ASP A 52 -7.38 -10.62 -15.83
N SER A 53 -8.39 -9.79 -16.04
CA SER A 53 -8.21 -8.45 -16.61
C SER A 53 -7.52 -7.50 -15.64
N ASP A 54 -7.90 -7.53 -14.34
CA ASP A 54 -7.23 -6.73 -13.30
C ASP A 54 -5.77 -7.15 -13.15
N THR A 55 -5.51 -8.44 -13.09
CA THR A 55 -4.15 -8.99 -12.98
C THR A 55 -3.29 -8.60 -14.19
N LYS A 56 -3.81 -8.70 -15.40
CA LYS A 56 -3.11 -8.30 -16.62
C LYS A 56 -2.80 -6.80 -16.64
N ALA A 57 -3.76 -5.96 -16.26
CA ALA A 57 -3.57 -4.51 -16.22
C ALA A 57 -2.49 -4.10 -15.20
N VAL A 58 -2.56 -4.60 -13.97
CA VAL A 58 -1.57 -4.34 -12.94
C VAL A 58 -0.19 -4.87 -13.33
N ASP A 59 -0.12 -6.06 -13.91
CA ASP A 59 1.12 -6.69 -14.36
C ASP A 59 1.79 -5.89 -15.48
N HIS A 60 1.01 -5.43 -16.46
CA HIS A 60 1.50 -4.52 -17.49
C HIS A 60 2.06 -3.24 -16.89
N ILE A 61 1.32 -2.59 -15.97
CA ILE A 61 1.75 -1.33 -15.37
C ILE A 61 3.03 -1.49 -14.56
N ARG A 62 3.20 -2.60 -13.84
CA ARG A 62 4.42 -2.91 -13.10
C ARG A 62 5.63 -3.14 -14.00
N LYS A 63 5.45 -3.80 -15.14
CA LYS A 63 6.53 -4.18 -16.07
C LYS A 63 6.88 -3.07 -17.05
N CYS A 64 5.93 -2.25 -17.45
CA CYS A 64 6.11 -1.21 -18.45
C CYS A 64 6.75 0.06 -17.83
N PRO A 65 7.96 0.50 -18.28
CA PRO A 65 8.60 1.70 -17.75
C PRO A 65 7.76 2.97 -17.89
N LYS A 66 7.06 3.15 -19.01
CA LYS A 66 6.17 4.29 -19.27
C LYS A 66 4.98 4.29 -18.30
N CYS A 67 4.37 3.13 -18.05
CA CYS A 67 3.26 3.03 -17.11
C CYS A 67 3.70 3.23 -15.67
N ARG A 68 4.91 2.78 -15.28
CA ARG A 68 5.47 3.10 -13.95
C ARG A 68 5.70 4.60 -13.79
N ALA A 69 6.28 5.26 -14.80
CA ALA A 69 6.45 6.72 -14.77
C ALA A 69 5.10 7.45 -14.66
N TRP A 70 4.08 6.97 -15.37
CA TRP A 70 2.73 7.50 -15.28
C TRP A 70 2.15 7.36 -13.83
N VAL A 71 2.30 6.20 -13.17
CA VAL A 71 1.85 6.04 -11.77
C VAL A 71 2.51 7.07 -10.86
N HIS A 72 3.82 7.26 -10.97
CA HIS A 72 4.55 8.27 -10.19
C HIS A 72 4.14 9.72 -10.51
N HIS A 73 3.61 9.95 -11.70
CA HIS A 73 3.11 11.27 -12.12
C HIS A 73 1.70 11.56 -11.58
N VAL A 74 0.80 10.58 -11.64
CA VAL A 74 -0.62 10.78 -11.27
C VAL A 74 -0.88 10.65 -9.78
N VAL A 75 -0.04 9.92 -9.05
CA VAL A 75 -0.17 9.75 -7.61
C VAL A 75 0.57 10.85 -6.88
N PRO A 76 -0.10 11.66 -6.04
CA PRO A 76 0.57 12.66 -5.21
C PRO A 76 1.74 12.06 -4.41
N LYS A 77 2.83 12.79 -4.32
CA LYS A 77 4.09 12.30 -3.74
C LYS A 77 3.93 11.82 -2.28
N ASP A 78 3.24 12.59 -1.46
CA ASP A 78 2.94 12.27 -0.07
C ASP A 78 2.09 11.01 0.06
N LEU A 79 1.07 10.88 -0.80
CA LEU A 79 0.20 9.72 -0.85
C LEU A 79 0.96 8.47 -1.34
N PHE A 80 1.84 8.63 -2.33
CA PHE A 80 2.69 7.55 -2.83
C PHE A 80 3.66 7.06 -1.74
N ILE A 81 4.30 7.98 -1.01
CA ILE A 81 5.18 7.65 0.13
C ILE A 81 4.39 6.89 1.19
N ARG A 82 3.21 7.37 1.57
CA ARG A 82 2.34 6.69 2.53
C ARG A 82 2.01 5.26 2.08
N GLN A 83 1.60 5.07 0.83
CA GLN A 83 1.27 3.75 0.30
C GLN A 83 2.51 2.84 0.20
N SER A 84 3.66 3.38 -0.18
CA SER A 84 4.93 2.62 -0.23
C SER A 84 5.40 2.16 1.15
N ARG A 85 5.08 2.90 2.22
CA ARG A 85 5.30 2.46 3.60
C ARG A 85 4.29 1.39 4.01
N MET A 86 3.01 1.64 3.72
CA MET A 86 1.91 0.74 4.12
C MET A 86 2.08 -0.70 3.60
N VAL A 87 2.57 -0.88 2.38
CA VAL A 87 2.77 -2.24 1.80
C VAL A 87 3.89 -3.05 2.47
N LYS A 88 4.72 -2.42 3.29
CA LYS A 88 5.75 -3.12 4.08
C LYS A 88 5.19 -3.78 5.34
N TYR A 89 3.97 -3.42 5.73
CA TYR A 89 3.29 -3.98 6.89
C TYR A 89 2.50 -5.23 6.52
N CYS A 90 2.18 -6.05 7.51
CA CYS A 90 1.37 -7.26 7.29
C CYS A 90 -0.06 -6.95 6.84
N CYS A 91 -0.59 -5.77 7.15
CA CYS A 91 -1.87 -5.25 6.68
C CYS A 91 -1.99 -3.74 6.94
N SER A 92 -2.98 -3.10 6.32
CA SER A 92 -3.25 -1.67 6.50
C SER A 92 -3.63 -1.30 7.93
N GLY A 93 -4.32 -2.17 8.66
CA GLY A 93 -4.67 -1.96 10.08
C GLY A 93 -3.43 -1.83 10.96
N MET A 94 -2.44 -2.70 10.76
CA MET A 94 -1.16 -2.63 11.48
C MET A 94 -0.40 -1.35 11.14
N PHE A 95 -0.35 -0.96 9.88
CA PHE A 95 0.29 0.30 9.46
C PHE A 95 -0.32 1.51 10.16
N VAL A 96 -1.64 1.65 10.13
CA VAL A 96 -2.35 2.77 10.77
C VAL A 96 -2.12 2.79 12.28
N ALA A 97 -2.21 1.62 12.92
CA ALA A 97 -2.04 1.52 14.37
C ALA A 97 -0.61 1.81 14.84
N PHE A 98 0.37 1.49 14.02
CA PHE A 98 1.78 1.71 14.36
C PHE A 98 2.26 3.12 13.98
N GLU A 99 1.93 3.61 12.78
CA GLU A 99 2.47 4.87 12.27
C GLU A 99 1.55 6.09 12.43
N GLU A 100 0.25 5.90 12.37
CA GLU A 100 -0.69 7.02 12.27
C GLU A 100 -1.45 7.32 13.57
N TYR A 101 -1.57 6.37 14.49
CA TYR A 101 -2.20 6.64 15.77
C TYR A 101 -1.27 7.44 16.68
N LYS A 102 -1.84 8.45 17.34
CA LYS A 102 -1.14 9.28 18.32
C LYS A 102 -0.79 8.45 19.54
N GLU A 103 0.27 8.86 20.24
CA GLU A 103 0.64 8.29 21.54
C GLU A 103 -0.56 8.22 22.49
N ARG A 104 -0.66 7.12 23.23
CA ARG A 104 -1.75 6.82 24.15
C ARG A 104 -3.13 6.64 23.50
N SER A 105 -3.21 6.59 22.17
CA SER A 105 -4.45 6.20 21.51
C SER A 105 -4.79 4.75 21.80
N LYS A 106 -6.06 4.50 22.07
CA LYS A 106 -6.58 3.13 22.17
C LYS A 106 -6.25 2.39 20.86
N ASN A 107 -5.72 1.19 20.95
CA ASN A 107 -5.29 0.35 19.84
C ASN A 107 -4.04 0.85 19.06
N ARG A 108 -3.31 1.86 19.53
CA ARG A 108 -1.99 2.12 19.00
C ARG A 108 -1.06 0.94 19.28
N ILE A 109 -0.29 0.55 18.29
CA ILE A 109 0.74 -0.48 18.44
C ILE A 109 2.11 0.19 18.54
N SER A 110 2.93 -0.29 19.46
CA SER A 110 4.34 0.09 19.58
C SER A 110 5.24 -1.15 19.54
N PHE A 111 6.50 -0.93 19.19
CA PHE A 111 7.56 -1.93 19.24
C PHE A 111 8.66 -1.45 20.18
N GLU A 112 9.08 -2.32 21.09
CA GLU A 112 10.16 -2.04 22.03
C GLU A 112 11.04 -3.28 22.22
N LEU A 113 12.28 -3.06 22.63
CA LEU A 113 13.14 -4.14 23.12
C LEU A 113 13.02 -4.21 24.64
N PHE A 114 12.31 -5.21 25.13
CA PHE A 114 12.18 -5.44 26.56
C PHE A 114 13.53 -5.84 27.14
N ARG A 115 13.98 -5.16 28.18
CA ARG A 115 15.32 -5.31 28.78
C ARG A 115 16.48 -5.14 27.77
N GLY A 116 16.22 -4.43 26.64
CA GLY A 116 17.23 -4.16 25.61
C GLY A 116 17.47 -5.29 24.60
N GLU A 117 16.88 -6.47 24.79
CA GLU A 117 17.16 -7.65 23.96
C GLU A 117 15.90 -8.31 23.40
N ASP A 118 14.83 -8.43 24.18
CA ASP A 118 13.63 -9.17 23.77
C ASP A 118 12.68 -8.31 22.94
N PRO A 119 12.41 -8.63 21.66
CA PRO A 119 11.47 -7.89 20.84
C PRO A 119 10.03 -8.03 21.35
N CYS A 120 9.40 -6.88 21.62
CA CYS A 120 8.05 -6.82 22.14
C CYS A 120 7.16 -5.91 21.32
N TRP A 121 6.03 -6.45 20.85
CA TRP A 121 4.94 -5.68 20.29
C TRP A 121 3.88 -5.45 21.36
N MET A 122 3.39 -4.23 21.47
CA MET A 122 2.48 -3.85 22.56
C MET A 122 1.32 -3.00 22.03
N ILE A 123 0.14 -3.22 22.61
CA ILE A 123 -1.02 -2.31 22.46
C ILE A 123 -0.94 -1.27 23.56
N ASP A 124 -0.63 -0.04 23.22
CA ASP A 124 -0.35 1.02 24.20
C ASP A 124 -1.54 1.31 25.13
N GLY A 125 -2.76 1.32 24.60
CA GLY A 125 -3.96 1.62 25.38
C GLY A 125 -4.29 0.58 26.44
N GLU A 126 -3.90 -0.65 26.23
CA GLU A 126 -4.15 -1.78 27.13
C GLU A 126 -2.89 -2.24 27.87
N ARG A 127 -1.73 -1.76 27.46
CA ARG A 127 -0.40 -2.22 27.92
C ARG A 127 -0.24 -3.74 27.82
N SER A 128 -0.78 -4.30 26.75
CA SER A 128 -0.78 -5.74 26.50
C SER A 128 0.22 -6.11 25.41
N PHE A 129 1.03 -7.11 25.69
CA PHE A 129 1.93 -7.70 24.69
C PHE A 129 1.16 -8.53 23.68
N ILE A 130 1.56 -8.44 22.42
CA ILE A 130 0.96 -9.20 21.32
C ILE A 130 2.05 -9.92 20.52
N SER A 131 1.74 -11.12 20.06
CA SER A 131 2.60 -11.93 19.18
C SER A 131 2.04 -12.04 17.75
N PHE A 132 0.78 -11.65 17.57
CA PHE A 132 0.07 -11.73 16.31
C PHE A 132 -0.63 -10.40 16.02
N CYS A 133 -0.72 -10.06 14.73
CA CYS A 133 -1.45 -8.87 14.31
C CYS A 133 -2.95 -8.99 14.66
N PRO A 134 -3.53 -8.01 15.36
CA PRO A 134 -4.94 -8.06 15.76
C PRO A 134 -5.93 -8.05 14.60
N TRP A 135 -5.50 -7.55 13.41
CA TRP A 135 -6.37 -7.40 12.24
C TRP A 135 -6.26 -8.55 11.24
N CYS A 136 -5.04 -9.01 10.94
CA CYS A 136 -4.84 -10.06 9.94
C CYS A 136 -4.38 -11.41 10.50
N GLY A 137 -4.11 -11.51 11.80
CA GLY A 137 -3.71 -12.74 12.49
C GLY A 137 -2.30 -13.25 12.15
N LYS A 138 -1.52 -12.55 11.31
CA LYS A 138 -0.14 -12.95 11.00
C LYS A 138 0.74 -12.79 12.23
N LYS A 139 1.69 -13.71 12.42
CA LYS A 139 2.72 -13.61 13.47
C LYS A 139 3.55 -12.34 13.24
N LEU A 140 3.78 -11.59 14.30
CA LEU A 140 4.59 -10.37 14.24
C LEU A 140 6.08 -10.71 14.16
N PRO A 141 6.87 -9.90 13.40
CA PRO A 141 8.30 -10.13 13.26
C PRO A 141 9.04 -9.76 14.55
N GLU A 142 10.27 -10.25 14.67
CA GLU A 142 11.18 -9.93 15.79
C GLU A 142 11.83 -8.53 15.65
N LYS A 143 11.54 -7.83 14.56
CA LYS A 143 12.01 -6.47 14.26
C LYS A 143 10.84 -5.61 13.82
N PRO A 144 10.92 -4.28 13.94
CA PRO A 144 9.90 -3.41 13.36
C PRO A 144 9.83 -3.59 11.83
N PHE A 145 8.64 -3.35 11.25
CA PHE A 145 8.41 -3.51 9.81
C PHE A 145 9.26 -2.57 8.96
N ILE A 146 9.65 -1.42 9.51
CA ILE A 146 10.54 -0.44 8.89
C ILE A 146 11.60 -0.08 9.93
N GLU A 147 12.85 -0.28 9.58
CA GLU A 147 14.00 0.21 10.37
C GLU A 147 14.22 1.67 9.95
N GLU A 148 14.28 2.58 10.93
CA GLU A 148 14.64 3.99 10.72
C GLU A 148 16.15 4.17 10.63
#